data_a4fb1043a4a34b6e2ba36d5149407ab2
#
_entry.id   a4fb1043a4a34b6e2ba36d5149407ab2
#
_cell.length_a   1.000
_cell.length_b   1.000
_cell.length_c   1.000
_cell.angle_alpha   90.00
_cell.angle_beta   90.00
_cell.angle_gamma   90.00
#
_symmetry.space_group_name_H-M   'P 1'
#
loop_
_entity.id
_entity.type
_entity.pdbx_description
1 polymer ?
#
loop_
_entity_poly.entity_id
_entity_poly.type
_entity_poly.pdbx_seq_one_letter_code
_entity_poly.pdbx_strand_id
1 'polypeptide(L)'
;MIGNVVARRYASALFALGKESGMADMERYGATLNALGEAVEESRPLADVFRNPVLTVEEKKKVALSLLEAAGGGSVERRFVELLADKDRLSLIAAIAADYGALLDEAKGLSRGVLTTAVELDDARKAAIKTQLESQTGRKLELAYAVDPAILGGLVLSLGDTVLDASLRAQLDNLRESIKRGE
;
A
#
# COMPACT_ATOMS: atom_id res chain seq x y z
N MET A 1 -7.24 9.48 1.74
CA MET A 1 -6.37 9.82 2.89
C MET A 1 -5.30 10.77 2.39
N ILE A 2 -5.12 11.93 3.03
CA ILE A 2 -4.02 12.85 2.70
C ILE A 2 -2.74 12.13 3.13
N GLY A 3 -1.98 11.61 2.15
CA GLY A 3 -0.72 10.92 2.42
C GLY A 3 0.22 11.82 3.22
N ASN A 4 0.94 11.25 4.19
CA ASN A 4 1.90 12.01 4.97
C ASN A 4 3.07 12.42 4.06
N VAL A 5 3.12 13.68 3.63
CA VAL A 5 4.16 14.23 2.73
C VAL A 5 5.57 13.89 3.19
N VAL A 6 5.75 13.82 4.52
CA VAL A 6 7.04 13.47 5.11
C VAL A 6 7.36 12.00 4.89
N ALA A 7 6.39 11.09 5.13
CA ALA A 7 6.58 9.66 4.90
C ALA A 7 6.95 9.38 3.43
N ARG A 8 6.23 9.99 2.51
CA ARG A 8 6.49 9.86 1.06
C ARG A 8 7.90 10.32 0.67
N ARG A 9 8.42 11.38 1.28
CA ARG A 9 9.81 11.84 1.02
C ARG A 9 10.84 10.79 1.44
N TYR A 10 10.66 10.18 2.62
CA TYR A 10 11.57 9.13 3.09
C TYR A 10 11.46 7.86 2.25
N ALA A 11 10.25 7.44 1.91
CA ALA A 11 10.02 6.31 1.02
C ALA A 11 10.68 6.54 -0.35
N SER A 12 10.49 7.70 -0.98
CA SER A 12 11.10 8.04 -2.27
C SER A 12 12.62 8.10 -2.20
N ALA A 13 13.20 8.60 -1.11
CA ALA A 13 14.66 8.64 -0.94
C ALA A 13 15.26 7.23 -0.84
N LEU A 14 14.66 6.35 -0.04
CA LEU A 14 15.13 4.96 0.07
C LEU A 14 14.91 4.20 -1.24
N PHE A 15 13.80 4.46 -1.93
CA PHE A 15 13.51 3.88 -3.23
C PHE A 15 14.55 4.28 -4.29
N ALA A 16 14.97 5.55 -4.31
CA ALA A 16 16.02 6.02 -5.21
C ALA A 16 17.36 5.29 -4.98
N LEU A 17 17.75 5.09 -3.71
CA LEU A 17 18.92 4.31 -3.36
C LEU A 17 18.80 2.85 -3.81
N GLY A 18 17.63 2.24 -3.61
CA GLY A 18 17.36 0.88 -4.05
C GLY A 18 17.44 0.75 -5.57
N LYS A 19 16.97 1.76 -6.31
CA LYS A 19 17.02 1.78 -7.78
C LYS A 19 18.45 1.76 -8.32
N GLU A 20 19.39 2.40 -7.64
CA GLU A 20 20.82 2.37 -7.98
C GLU A 20 21.45 1.00 -7.69
N SER A 21 20.98 0.30 -6.65
CA SER A 21 21.51 -0.99 -6.21
C SER A 21 20.88 -2.17 -6.96
N GLY A 22 19.71 -2.01 -7.54
CA GLY A 22 19.01 -3.02 -8.32
C GLY A 22 17.70 -3.51 -7.69
N MET A 23 16.91 -4.29 -8.47
CA MET A 23 15.57 -4.74 -8.07
C MET A 23 15.57 -5.62 -6.81
N ALA A 24 16.58 -6.49 -6.65
CA ALA A 24 16.68 -7.37 -5.49
C ALA A 24 16.84 -6.57 -4.17
N ASP A 25 17.61 -5.49 -4.20
CA ASP A 25 17.78 -4.62 -3.05
C ASP A 25 16.51 -3.81 -2.76
N MET A 26 15.82 -3.32 -3.81
CA MET A 26 14.53 -2.65 -3.65
C MET A 26 13.50 -3.55 -2.95
N GLU A 27 13.42 -4.82 -3.36
CA GLU A 27 12.53 -5.81 -2.75
C GLU A 27 12.90 -6.09 -1.30
N ARG A 28 14.19 -6.24 -1.00
CA ARG A 28 14.69 -6.45 0.35
C ARG A 28 14.33 -5.28 1.25
N TYR A 29 14.59 -4.04 0.82
CA TYR A 29 14.23 -2.84 1.58
C TYR A 29 12.72 -2.76 1.82
N GLY A 30 11.92 -3.10 0.80
CA GLY A 30 10.47 -3.16 0.94
C GLY A 30 10.01 -4.20 1.95
N ALA A 31 10.56 -5.42 1.90
CA ALA A 31 10.22 -6.49 2.84
C ALA A 31 10.58 -6.10 4.29
N THR A 32 11.78 -5.55 4.49
CA THR A 32 12.24 -5.11 5.82
C THR A 32 11.37 -3.97 6.37
N LEU A 33 11.06 -2.96 5.56
CA LEU A 33 10.19 -1.86 5.98
C LEU A 33 8.77 -2.34 6.29
N ASN A 34 8.24 -3.27 5.49
CA ASN A 34 6.92 -3.83 5.74
C ASN A 34 6.87 -4.58 7.07
N ALA A 35 7.86 -5.43 7.34
CA ALA A 35 7.96 -6.15 8.62
C ALA A 35 8.04 -5.18 9.82
N LEU A 36 8.81 -4.08 9.70
CA LEU A 36 8.87 -3.05 10.73
C LEU A 36 7.54 -2.30 10.88
N GLY A 37 6.88 -1.98 9.77
CA GLY A 37 5.58 -1.32 9.74
C GLY A 37 4.50 -2.16 10.42
N GLU A 38 4.39 -3.44 10.05
CA GLU A 38 3.46 -4.42 10.63
C GLU A 38 3.72 -4.57 12.15
N ALA A 39 4.97 -4.72 12.57
CA ALA A 39 5.31 -4.83 14.00
C ALA A 39 4.84 -3.61 14.80
N VAL A 40 4.92 -2.39 14.22
CA VAL A 40 4.44 -1.16 14.87
C VAL A 40 2.92 -1.08 14.89
N GLU A 41 2.23 -1.55 13.85
CA GLU A 41 0.77 -1.55 13.78
C GLU A 41 0.13 -2.61 14.69
N GLU A 42 0.73 -3.79 14.80
CA GLU A 42 0.25 -4.88 15.63
C GLU A 42 0.53 -4.66 17.12
N SER A 43 1.61 -3.94 17.45
CA SER A 43 2.03 -3.71 18.83
C SER A 43 1.76 -2.28 19.30
N ARG A 44 0.62 -2.05 19.97
CA ARG A 44 0.32 -0.78 20.64
C ARG A 44 1.47 -0.27 21.53
N PRO A 45 2.08 -1.11 22.41
CA PRO A 45 3.19 -0.66 23.23
C PRO A 45 4.37 -0.13 22.41
N LEU A 46 4.67 -0.76 21.26
CA LEU A 46 5.75 -0.33 20.38
C LEU A 46 5.43 1.02 19.71
N ALA A 47 4.20 1.18 19.22
CA ALA A 47 3.74 2.45 18.67
C ALA A 47 3.81 3.58 19.71
N ASP A 48 3.46 3.29 20.97
CA ASP A 48 3.53 4.24 22.07
C ASP A 48 4.98 4.61 22.41
N VAL A 49 5.93 3.67 22.39
CA VAL A 49 7.37 3.94 22.56
C VAL A 49 7.86 4.94 21.51
N PHE A 50 7.51 4.75 20.25
CA PHE A 50 7.97 5.65 19.17
C PHE A 50 7.29 7.02 19.19
N ARG A 51 6.12 7.14 19.79
CA ARG A 51 5.38 8.41 19.93
C ARG A 51 5.69 9.14 21.23
N ASN A 52 6.26 8.44 22.24
CA ASN A 52 6.45 9.01 23.55
C ASN A 52 7.56 10.08 23.54
N PRO A 53 7.28 11.34 23.87
CA PRO A 53 8.30 12.40 23.90
C PRO A 53 9.23 12.32 25.10
N VAL A 54 8.90 11.50 26.13
CA VAL A 54 9.72 11.34 27.34
C VAL A 54 10.93 10.44 27.08
N LEU A 55 10.81 9.50 26.13
CA LEU A 55 11.90 8.60 25.79
C LEU A 55 12.94 9.32 24.93
N THR A 56 14.19 9.06 25.25
CA THR A 56 15.32 9.62 24.50
C THR A 56 15.44 9.01 23.11
N VAL A 57 16.05 9.74 22.20
CA VAL A 57 16.32 9.25 20.83
C VAL A 57 17.11 7.94 20.86
N GLU A 58 18.09 7.83 21.77
CA GLU A 58 18.94 6.64 21.91
C GLU A 58 18.15 5.39 22.36
N GLU A 59 17.18 5.55 23.26
CA GLU A 59 16.31 4.45 23.68
C GLU A 59 15.42 3.98 22.53
N LYS A 60 14.76 4.90 21.82
CA LYS A 60 13.95 4.60 20.65
C LYS A 60 14.78 3.93 19.55
N LYS A 61 16.00 4.42 19.31
CA LYS A 61 16.95 3.88 18.34
C LYS A 61 17.34 2.44 18.64
N LYS A 62 17.64 2.13 19.90
CA LYS A 62 17.96 0.74 20.33
C LYS A 62 16.80 -0.21 20.03
N VAL A 63 15.58 0.17 20.37
CA VAL A 63 14.39 -0.65 20.11
C VAL A 63 14.19 -0.85 18.60
N ALA A 64 14.30 0.22 17.81
CA ALA A 64 14.13 0.13 16.37
C ALA A 64 15.20 -0.72 15.69
N LEU A 65 16.45 -0.64 16.14
CA LEU A 65 17.55 -1.47 15.61
C LEU A 65 17.42 -2.94 16.00
N SER A 66 16.97 -3.26 17.21
CA SER A 66 16.68 -4.65 17.59
C SER A 66 15.58 -5.28 16.73
N LEU A 67 14.53 -4.51 16.40
CA LEU A 67 13.48 -4.96 15.48
C LEU A 67 14.02 -5.15 14.06
N LEU A 68 14.87 -4.23 13.60
CA LEU A 68 15.51 -4.32 12.29
C LEU A 68 16.38 -5.57 12.17
N GLU A 69 17.16 -5.89 13.20
CA GLU A 69 18.00 -7.10 13.25
C GLU A 69 17.12 -8.37 13.19
N ALA A 70 16.01 -8.38 13.92
CA ALA A 70 15.04 -9.49 13.87
C ALA A 70 14.39 -9.64 12.47
N ALA A 71 14.17 -8.53 11.76
CA ALA A 71 13.67 -8.51 10.40
C ALA A 71 14.74 -8.81 9.33
N GLY A 72 16.00 -9.04 9.73
CA GLY A 72 17.10 -9.34 8.80
C GLY A 72 17.58 -8.13 7.99
N GLY A 73 17.41 -6.91 8.52
CA GLY A 73 17.80 -5.68 7.84
C GLY A 73 19.31 -5.52 7.66
N GLY A 74 19.71 -4.97 6.52
CA GLY A 74 21.10 -4.73 6.14
C GLY A 74 21.64 -3.38 6.60
N SER A 75 22.81 -3.02 6.09
CA SER A 75 23.52 -1.80 6.47
C SER A 75 22.83 -0.51 6.02
N VAL A 76 22.13 -0.54 4.88
CA VAL A 76 21.39 0.61 4.33
C VAL A 76 20.15 0.87 5.17
N GLU A 77 19.38 -0.19 5.45
CA GLU A 77 18.18 -0.12 6.28
C GLU A 77 18.52 0.33 7.69
N ARG A 78 19.66 -0.12 8.24
CA ARG A 78 20.16 0.33 9.54
C ARG A 78 20.39 1.84 9.56
N ARG A 79 21.12 2.38 8.59
CA ARG A 79 21.36 3.85 8.49
C ARG A 79 20.05 4.61 8.28
N PHE A 80 19.11 4.04 7.54
CA PHE A 80 17.82 4.65 7.33
C PHE A 80 17.00 4.73 8.64
N VAL A 81 16.95 3.65 9.41
CA VAL A 81 16.27 3.62 10.72
C VAL A 81 16.96 4.56 11.71
N GLU A 82 18.29 4.62 11.72
CA GLU A 82 19.06 5.59 12.52
C GLU A 82 18.69 7.03 12.16
N LEU A 83 18.61 7.35 10.89
CA LEU A 83 18.18 8.68 10.42
C LEU A 83 16.75 9.02 10.87
N LEU A 84 15.82 8.06 10.82
CA LEU A 84 14.45 8.26 11.28
C LEU A 84 14.41 8.50 12.81
N ALA A 85 15.24 7.79 13.57
CA ALA A 85 15.37 7.98 15.01
C ALA A 85 15.91 9.38 15.34
N ASP A 86 17.00 9.79 14.70
CA ASP A 86 17.63 11.10 14.90
C ASP A 86 16.72 12.28 14.58
N LYS A 87 15.74 12.08 13.71
CA LYS A 87 14.70 13.06 13.35
C LYS A 87 13.40 12.90 14.13
N ASP A 88 13.33 11.98 15.11
CA ASP A 88 12.13 11.61 15.87
C ASP A 88 10.94 11.25 14.97
N ARG A 89 11.19 10.45 13.93
CA ARG A 89 10.21 10.06 12.91
C ARG A 89 9.95 8.56 12.83
N LEU A 90 10.36 7.80 13.83
CA LEU A 90 10.10 6.36 13.91
C LEU A 90 8.61 6.03 13.94
N SER A 91 7.77 6.93 14.46
CA SER A 91 6.32 6.78 14.43
C SER A 91 5.71 6.77 13.01
N LEU A 92 6.48 7.18 12.00
CA LEU A 92 6.04 7.20 10.60
C LEU A 92 6.43 5.94 9.82
N ILE A 93 7.11 4.96 10.44
CA ILE A 93 7.62 3.76 9.77
C ILE A 93 6.52 3.04 9.00
N ALA A 94 5.35 2.82 9.58
CA ALA A 94 4.22 2.16 8.91
C ALA A 94 3.76 2.94 7.66
N ALA A 95 3.63 4.26 7.75
CA ALA A 95 3.29 5.10 6.61
C ALA A 95 4.39 5.09 5.53
N ILE A 96 5.67 5.09 5.94
CA ILE A 96 6.81 5.01 5.01
C ILE A 96 6.82 3.65 4.30
N ALA A 97 6.54 2.56 5.01
CA ALA A 97 6.45 1.22 4.44
C ALA A 97 5.34 1.12 3.39
N ALA A 98 4.16 1.67 3.68
CA ALA A 98 3.03 1.71 2.74
C ALA A 98 3.38 2.52 1.46
N ASP A 99 3.96 3.72 1.62
CA ASP A 99 4.38 4.55 0.49
C ASP A 99 5.50 3.88 -0.33
N TYR A 100 6.45 3.20 0.33
CA TYR A 100 7.52 2.46 -0.35
C TYR A 100 6.97 1.26 -1.13
N GLY A 101 6.03 0.51 -0.54
CA GLY A 101 5.33 -0.60 -1.20
C GLY A 101 4.64 -0.15 -2.48
N ALA A 102 3.95 1.00 -2.46
CA ALA A 102 3.30 1.57 -3.64
C ALA A 102 4.31 1.91 -4.75
N LEU A 103 5.48 2.49 -4.40
CA LEU A 103 6.55 2.79 -5.36
C LEU A 103 7.17 1.50 -5.95
N LEU A 104 7.33 0.47 -5.13
CA LEU A 104 7.86 -0.82 -5.57
C LEU A 104 6.88 -1.53 -6.51
N ASP A 105 5.59 -1.50 -6.21
CA ASP A 105 4.55 -2.06 -7.07
C ASP A 105 4.51 -1.33 -8.43
N GLU A 106 4.61 0.01 -8.42
CA GLU A 106 4.69 0.81 -9.64
C GLU A 106 5.91 0.42 -10.50
N ALA A 107 7.09 0.26 -9.87
CA ALA A 107 8.31 -0.15 -10.56
C ALA A 107 8.22 -1.56 -11.15
N LYS A 108 7.47 -2.46 -10.50
CA LYS A 108 7.18 -3.81 -11.00
C LYS A 108 6.08 -3.85 -12.07
N GLY A 109 5.43 -2.72 -12.34
CA GLY A 109 4.25 -2.67 -13.20
C GLY A 109 3.04 -3.40 -12.60
N LEU A 110 3.02 -3.58 -11.27
CA LEU A 110 1.91 -4.16 -10.53
C LEU A 110 0.93 -3.06 -10.14
N SER A 111 -0.35 -3.34 -10.28
CA SER A 111 -1.40 -2.48 -9.74
C SER A 111 -2.23 -3.29 -8.75
N ARG A 112 -2.22 -2.87 -7.48
CA ARG A 112 -3.07 -3.48 -6.46
C ARG A 112 -4.42 -2.80 -6.44
N GLY A 113 -5.48 -3.61 -6.33
CA GLY A 113 -6.84 -3.08 -6.27
C GLY A 113 -7.80 -4.00 -5.56
N VAL A 114 -9.00 -3.47 -5.34
CA VAL A 114 -10.12 -4.23 -4.79
C VAL A 114 -11.20 -4.35 -5.87
N LEU A 115 -11.56 -5.59 -6.17
CA LEU A 115 -12.69 -5.90 -7.04
C LEU A 115 -13.90 -6.23 -6.17
N THR A 116 -14.90 -5.36 -6.18
CA THR A 116 -16.15 -5.56 -5.45
C THR A 116 -17.22 -6.08 -6.41
N THR A 117 -17.91 -7.13 -6.02
CA THR A 117 -19.00 -7.76 -6.80
C THR A 117 -20.24 -7.95 -5.95
N ALA A 118 -21.42 -8.07 -6.58
CA ALA A 118 -22.68 -8.26 -5.85
C ALA A 118 -22.80 -9.66 -5.22
N VAL A 119 -22.12 -10.64 -5.80
CA VAL A 119 -22.13 -12.05 -5.37
C VAL A 119 -20.71 -12.58 -5.34
N GLU A 120 -20.48 -13.62 -4.55
CA GLU A 120 -19.20 -14.30 -4.51
C GLU A 120 -18.88 -14.94 -5.87
N LEU A 121 -17.65 -14.74 -6.33
CA LEU A 121 -17.15 -15.27 -7.59
C LEU A 121 -16.42 -16.60 -7.34
N ASP A 122 -16.61 -17.56 -8.23
CA ASP A 122 -15.78 -18.74 -8.31
C ASP A 122 -14.36 -18.39 -8.83
N ASP A 123 -13.40 -19.27 -8.59
CA ASP A 123 -11.99 -19.00 -8.95
C ASP A 123 -11.78 -18.91 -10.47
N ALA A 124 -12.57 -19.62 -11.26
CA ALA A 124 -12.52 -19.54 -12.71
C ALA A 124 -12.96 -18.15 -13.22
N ARG A 125 -14.01 -17.59 -12.66
CA ARG A 125 -14.48 -16.23 -12.97
C ARG A 125 -13.52 -15.17 -12.49
N LYS A 126 -12.95 -15.33 -11.28
CA LYS A 126 -11.91 -14.42 -10.76
C LYS A 126 -10.73 -14.35 -11.73
N ALA A 127 -10.23 -15.51 -12.20
CA ALA A 127 -9.13 -15.59 -13.16
C ALA A 127 -9.48 -14.95 -14.51
N ALA A 128 -10.66 -15.22 -15.05
CA ALA A 128 -11.12 -14.65 -16.31
C ALA A 128 -11.22 -13.12 -16.26
N ILE A 129 -11.84 -12.58 -15.20
CA ILE A 129 -11.99 -11.13 -15.00
C ILE A 129 -10.61 -10.48 -14.84
N LYS A 130 -9.72 -11.08 -14.05
CA LYS A 130 -8.35 -10.58 -13.88
C LYS A 130 -7.62 -10.48 -15.22
N THR A 131 -7.63 -11.54 -16.02
CA THR A 131 -6.99 -11.57 -17.35
C THR A 131 -7.57 -10.50 -18.28
N GLN A 132 -8.88 -10.32 -18.27
CA GLN A 132 -9.54 -9.31 -19.10
C GLN A 132 -9.14 -7.89 -18.66
N LEU A 133 -9.11 -7.62 -17.35
CA LEU A 133 -8.70 -6.32 -16.82
C LEU A 133 -7.22 -6.05 -17.08
N GLU A 134 -6.35 -7.04 -16.94
CA GLU A 134 -4.93 -6.92 -17.27
C GLU A 134 -4.70 -6.59 -18.76
N SER A 135 -5.49 -7.20 -19.65
CA SER A 135 -5.42 -6.91 -21.10
C SER A 135 -5.88 -5.47 -21.43
N GLN A 136 -6.85 -4.94 -20.70
CA GLN A 136 -7.37 -3.59 -20.91
C GLN A 136 -6.47 -2.51 -20.30
N THR A 137 -5.88 -2.79 -19.12
CA THR A 137 -5.04 -1.82 -18.39
C THR A 137 -3.58 -1.86 -18.82
N GLY A 138 -3.14 -2.95 -19.48
CA GLY A 138 -1.74 -3.17 -19.85
C GLY A 138 -0.81 -3.38 -18.64
N ARG A 139 -1.36 -3.62 -17.44
CA ARG A 139 -0.63 -3.81 -16.19
C ARG A 139 -0.99 -5.13 -15.55
N LYS A 140 -0.06 -5.71 -14.80
CA LYS A 140 -0.39 -6.86 -13.95
C LYS A 140 -1.21 -6.42 -12.76
N LEU A 141 -2.29 -7.14 -12.47
CA LEU A 141 -3.22 -6.80 -11.39
C LEU A 141 -3.11 -7.80 -10.24
N GLU A 142 -2.98 -7.28 -9.04
CA GLU A 142 -3.16 -8.04 -7.80
C GLU A 142 -4.48 -7.58 -7.16
N LEU A 143 -5.51 -8.44 -7.24
CA LEU A 143 -6.88 -8.09 -6.88
C LEU A 143 -7.26 -8.75 -5.56
N ALA A 144 -7.66 -7.96 -4.58
CA ALA A 144 -8.46 -8.41 -3.46
C ALA A 144 -9.93 -8.43 -3.88
N TYR A 145 -10.68 -9.44 -3.43
CA TYR A 145 -12.09 -9.62 -3.79
C TYR A 145 -12.96 -9.29 -2.60
N ALA A 146 -13.94 -8.42 -2.81
CA ALA A 146 -14.96 -8.07 -1.83
C ALA A 146 -16.35 -8.35 -2.39
N VAL A 147 -17.31 -8.63 -1.51
CA VAL A 147 -18.70 -8.83 -1.90
C VAL A 147 -19.54 -7.74 -1.24
N ASP A 148 -20.27 -6.99 -2.07
CA ASP A 148 -21.24 -5.99 -1.63
C ASP A 148 -22.56 -6.15 -2.40
N PRO A 149 -23.60 -6.72 -1.78
CA PRO A 149 -24.90 -6.86 -2.43
C PRO A 149 -25.58 -5.55 -2.81
N ALA A 150 -25.16 -4.42 -2.23
CA ALA A 150 -25.75 -3.10 -2.49
C ALA A 150 -25.53 -2.58 -3.91
N ILE A 151 -24.55 -3.13 -4.65
CA ILE A 151 -24.30 -2.77 -6.06
C ILE A 151 -25.31 -3.40 -7.03
N LEU A 152 -26.23 -4.27 -6.55
CA LEU A 152 -27.27 -4.98 -7.31
C LEU A 152 -26.74 -5.98 -8.35
N GLY A 153 -25.56 -5.75 -8.93
CA GLY A 153 -24.91 -6.54 -9.97
C GLY A 153 -23.81 -5.78 -10.68
N GLY A 154 -23.04 -6.47 -11.51
CA GLY A 154 -21.85 -5.92 -12.13
C GLY A 154 -20.64 -5.97 -11.21
N LEU A 155 -19.68 -5.08 -11.43
CA LEU A 155 -18.43 -5.00 -10.65
C LEU A 155 -18.00 -3.54 -10.44
N VAL A 156 -17.29 -3.30 -9.33
CA VAL A 156 -16.58 -2.06 -9.06
C VAL A 156 -15.12 -2.39 -8.82
N LEU A 157 -14.23 -1.80 -9.61
CA LEU A 157 -12.79 -1.97 -9.48
C LEU A 157 -12.16 -0.69 -8.93
N SER A 158 -11.54 -0.78 -7.77
CA SER A 158 -10.78 0.32 -7.17
C SER A 158 -9.28 0.02 -7.32
N LEU A 159 -8.57 0.86 -8.07
CA LEU A 159 -7.12 0.80 -8.27
C LEU A 159 -6.49 2.08 -7.70
N GLY A 160 -6.00 2.02 -6.47
CA GLY A 160 -5.50 3.21 -5.79
C GLY A 160 -6.57 4.32 -5.73
N ASP A 161 -6.30 5.45 -6.37
CA ASP A 161 -7.22 6.60 -6.43
C ASP A 161 -8.24 6.52 -7.59
N THR A 162 -8.12 5.52 -8.47
CA THR A 162 -9.01 5.35 -9.62
C THR A 162 -10.09 4.32 -9.30
N VAL A 163 -11.35 4.70 -9.49
CA VAL A 163 -12.50 3.79 -9.33
C VAL A 163 -13.17 3.62 -10.69
N LEU A 164 -13.25 2.38 -11.15
CA LEU A 164 -13.98 1.98 -12.34
C LEU A 164 -15.27 1.30 -11.89
N ASP A 165 -16.38 2.03 -11.97
CA ASP A 165 -17.70 1.53 -11.56
C ASP A 165 -18.48 1.04 -12.78
N ALA A 166 -18.60 -0.27 -12.91
CA ALA A 166 -19.41 -0.96 -13.90
C ALA A 166 -20.62 -1.66 -13.25
N SER A 167 -21.12 -1.15 -12.14
CA SER A 167 -22.29 -1.68 -11.45
C SER A 167 -23.57 -1.36 -12.23
N LEU A 168 -24.58 -2.23 -12.08
CA LEU A 168 -25.91 -1.99 -12.64
C LEU A 168 -26.54 -0.72 -12.04
N ARG A 169 -26.24 -0.41 -10.81
CA ARG A 169 -26.71 0.81 -10.14
C ARG A 169 -26.18 2.06 -10.84
N ALA A 170 -24.89 2.14 -11.10
CA ALA A 170 -24.28 3.26 -11.81
C ALA A 170 -24.84 3.39 -13.24
N GLN A 171 -25.06 2.26 -13.92
CA GLN A 171 -25.67 2.28 -15.27
C GLN A 171 -27.11 2.80 -15.26
N LEU A 172 -27.92 2.41 -14.27
CA LEU A 172 -29.28 2.91 -14.12
C LEU A 172 -29.32 4.40 -13.76
N ASP A 173 -28.41 4.84 -12.89
CA ASP A 173 -28.32 6.27 -12.55
C ASP A 173 -27.91 7.12 -13.75
N ASN A 174 -26.95 6.65 -14.56
CA ASN A 174 -26.56 7.31 -15.81
C ASN A 174 -27.72 7.39 -16.82
N LEU A 175 -28.47 6.30 -17.01
CA LEU A 175 -29.66 6.29 -17.85
C LEU A 175 -30.73 7.27 -17.35
N ARG A 176 -30.95 7.31 -16.05
CA ARG A 176 -31.91 8.25 -15.43
C ARG A 176 -31.51 9.71 -15.68
N GLU A 177 -30.19 10.00 -15.60
CA GLU A 177 -29.70 11.34 -15.89
C GLU A 177 -29.81 11.71 -17.38
N SER A 178 -29.50 10.78 -18.29
CA SER A 178 -29.66 10.99 -19.75
C SER A 178 -31.13 11.29 -20.10
N ILE A 179 -32.06 10.51 -19.54
CA ILE A 179 -33.50 10.75 -19.75
C ILE A 179 -33.94 12.11 -19.20
N LYS A 180 -33.38 12.54 -18.07
CA LYS A 180 -33.71 13.85 -17.48
C LYS A 180 -33.17 15.03 -18.30
N ARG A 181 -32.03 14.83 -18.99
CA ARG A 181 -31.42 15.86 -19.87
C ARG A 181 -32.05 15.92 -21.24
N GLY A 182 -32.91 14.95 -21.61
CA GLY A 182 -33.62 14.96 -22.90
C GLY A 182 -32.77 14.54 -24.08
N GLU A 183 -31.67 13.82 -23.88
CA GLU A 183 -30.85 13.18 -24.91
C GLU A 183 -31.17 11.70 -25.05
#